data_4b5c6bbc210c7de7b0a57497ed848d2a
#
_entry.id   4b5c6bbc210c7de7b0a57497ed848d2a
#
_cell.length_a   1.000
_cell.length_b   1.000
_cell.length_c   1.000
_cell.angle_alpha   90.00
_cell.angle_beta   90.00
_cell.angle_gamma   90.00
#
_symmetry.space_group_name_H-M   'P 1'
#
loop_
_entity.id
_entity.type
_entity.pdbx_description
1 polymer ?
#
loop_
_entity_poly.entity_id
_entity_poly.type
_entity_poly.pdbx_seq_one_letter_code
_entity_poly.pdbx_strand_id
1 'polypeptide(L)'
;IKDLPQKHRDNPHVKNIGFLNKNIPEQYHQYVQLWQQADILLLPTRAECSAIVYCEAAAYGIPVFTTDTGGIANYVVNGVNGYRLPLTGTGADFANKIKECICKQEFSGLSENARRLYKEKLSWPAWSSRFAEMVETYSERENQI
;
A
#
# COMPACT_ATOMS: atom_id res chain seq x y z
N ILE A 1 14.11 3.33 11.71
CA ILE A 1 13.63 2.95 13.05
C ILE A 1 14.87 2.72 13.91
N LYS A 2 15.29 3.76 14.66
CA LYS A 2 16.51 3.70 15.46
C LYS A 2 16.41 2.70 16.64
N ASP A 3 15.20 2.35 17.07
CA ASP A 3 14.98 1.66 18.34
C ASP A 3 13.99 0.49 18.20
N LEU A 4 14.35 -0.52 17.41
CA LEU A 4 13.69 -1.81 17.54
C LEU A 4 13.98 -2.39 18.94
N PRO A 5 12.95 -2.83 19.69
CA PRO A 5 13.15 -3.53 20.96
C PRO A 5 14.12 -4.69 20.77
N GLN A 6 15.00 -4.93 21.79
CA GLN A 6 16.06 -5.94 21.72
C GLN A 6 15.56 -7.31 21.22
N LYS A 7 14.40 -7.76 21.75
CA LYS A 7 13.77 -9.03 21.34
C LYS A 7 13.49 -9.16 19.83
N HIS A 8 13.45 -8.05 19.08
CA HIS A 8 13.25 -8.06 17.64
C HIS A 8 14.55 -7.86 16.86
N ARG A 9 15.58 -7.26 17.48
CA ARG A 9 16.90 -7.10 16.84
C ARG A 9 17.58 -8.45 16.63
N ASP A 10 17.42 -9.34 17.61
CA ASP A 10 18.06 -10.66 17.60
C ASP A 10 17.23 -11.74 16.89
N ASN A 11 16.08 -11.36 16.33
CA ASN A 11 15.22 -12.27 15.58
C ASN A 11 15.77 -12.47 14.16
N PRO A 12 16.20 -13.69 13.75
CA PRO A 12 16.76 -13.94 12.43
C PRO A 12 15.79 -13.69 11.27
N HIS A 13 14.50 -13.63 11.55
CA HIS A 13 13.45 -13.33 10.56
C HIS A 13 13.15 -11.82 10.43
N VAL A 14 13.81 -10.98 11.22
CA VAL A 14 13.63 -9.51 11.16
C VAL A 14 14.89 -8.86 10.61
N LYS A 15 14.79 -8.25 9.44
CA LYS A 15 15.88 -7.49 8.82
C LYS A 15 15.55 -6.00 8.85
N ASN A 16 16.32 -5.22 9.63
CA ASN A 16 16.23 -3.76 9.59
C ASN A 16 17.07 -3.22 8.43
N ILE A 17 16.42 -2.69 7.43
CA ILE A 17 17.06 -2.12 6.24
C ILE A 17 17.54 -0.68 6.48
N GLY A 18 16.95 0.03 7.44
CA GLY A 18 17.21 1.45 7.65
C GLY A 18 16.53 2.34 6.63
N PHE A 19 17.03 3.56 6.52
CA PHE A 19 16.54 4.52 5.54
C PHE A 19 17.30 4.37 4.22
N LEU A 20 16.54 4.32 3.11
CA LEU A 20 17.09 4.31 1.75
C LEU A 20 16.78 5.65 1.07
N ASN A 21 17.82 6.36 0.65
CA ASN A 21 17.69 7.60 -0.10
C ASN A 21 17.48 7.29 -1.59
N LYS A 22 16.29 7.58 -2.10
CA LYS A 22 15.92 7.32 -3.50
C LYS A 22 16.71 8.17 -4.52
N ASN A 23 17.41 9.21 -4.08
CA ASN A 23 18.27 10.03 -4.95
C ASN A 23 19.68 9.43 -5.12
N ILE A 24 20.02 8.37 -4.40
CA ILE A 24 21.29 7.64 -4.54
C ILE A 24 21.01 6.36 -5.34
N PRO A 25 21.60 6.20 -6.55
CA PRO A 25 21.26 5.11 -7.48
C PRO A 25 21.34 3.72 -6.84
N GLU A 26 22.36 3.43 -6.05
CA GLU A 26 22.58 2.13 -5.42
C GLU A 26 21.49 1.84 -4.37
N GLN A 27 21.10 2.86 -3.59
CA GLN A 27 20.03 2.73 -2.58
C GLN A 27 18.66 2.66 -3.24
N TYR A 28 18.45 3.38 -4.34
CA TYR A 28 17.23 3.24 -5.14
C TYR A 28 17.11 1.84 -5.75
N HIS A 29 18.20 1.28 -6.27
CA HIS A 29 18.21 -0.09 -6.77
C HIS A 29 17.84 -1.10 -5.66
N GLN A 30 18.43 -0.96 -4.47
CA GLN A 30 18.08 -1.78 -3.31
C GLN A 30 16.60 -1.63 -2.92
N TYR A 31 16.07 -0.42 -2.95
CA TYR A 31 14.65 -0.13 -2.69
C TYR A 31 13.73 -0.87 -3.69
N VAL A 32 14.06 -0.82 -4.99
CA VAL A 32 13.32 -1.54 -6.03
C VAL A 32 13.37 -3.05 -5.82
N GLN A 33 14.54 -3.60 -5.49
CA GLN A 33 14.69 -5.03 -5.19
C GLN A 33 13.84 -5.47 -4.00
N LEU A 34 13.72 -4.65 -2.96
CA LEU A 34 12.85 -4.96 -1.81
C LEU A 34 11.39 -5.10 -2.24
N TRP A 35 10.90 -4.18 -3.09
CA TRP A 35 9.55 -4.27 -3.63
C TRP A 35 9.34 -5.52 -4.50
N GLN A 36 10.30 -5.87 -5.33
CA GLN A 36 10.23 -7.04 -6.20
C GLN A 36 10.21 -8.38 -5.44
N GLN A 37 10.75 -8.39 -4.22
CA GLN A 37 10.84 -9.58 -3.35
C GLN A 37 9.73 -9.65 -2.31
N ALA A 38 8.95 -8.59 -2.16
CA ALA A 38 7.92 -8.52 -1.12
C ALA A 38 6.64 -9.25 -1.55
N ASP A 39 6.10 -10.06 -0.66
CA ASP A 39 4.81 -10.74 -0.83
C ASP A 39 3.64 -9.89 -0.33
N ILE A 40 3.86 -9.08 0.71
CA ILE A 40 2.86 -8.20 1.32
C ILE A 40 3.48 -6.88 1.81
N LEU A 41 2.66 -5.83 1.84
CA LEU A 41 2.92 -4.64 2.66
C LEU A 41 2.08 -4.72 3.93
N LEU A 42 2.73 -4.79 5.09
CA LEU A 42 2.08 -4.71 6.40
C LEU A 42 2.37 -3.34 7.02
N LEU A 43 1.36 -2.48 7.10
CA LEU A 43 1.48 -1.12 7.64
C LEU A 43 0.32 -0.81 8.61
N PRO A 44 0.36 -1.29 9.86
CA PRO A 44 -0.69 -1.06 10.86
C PRO A 44 -0.57 0.34 11.46
N THR A 45 -0.81 1.36 10.66
CA THR A 45 -0.74 2.77 11.07
C THR A 45 -1.90 3.17 11.98
N ARG A 46 -1.69 4.11 12.87
CA ARG A 46 -2.74 4.65 13.75
C ARG A 46 -3.39 5.92 13.22
N ALA A 47 -2.67 6.64 12.38
CA ALA A 47 -3.16 7.84 11.70
C ALA A 47 -2.48 7.94 10.35
N GLU A 48 -3.27 8.10 9.30
CA GLU A 48 -2.77 8.22 7.94
C GLU A 48 -3.75 9.05 7.11
N CYS A 49 -3.22 9.98 6.34
CA CYS A 49 -4.02 10.77 5.42
C CYS A 49 -4.05 10.10 4.03
N SER A 50 -2.86 9.96 3.42
CA SER A 50 -2.70 9.38 2.08
C SER A 50 -1.26 8.94 1.85
N ALA A 51 -0.88 7.79 2.39
CA ALA A 51 0.47 7.29 2.22
C ALA A 51 0.72 6.81 0.78
N ILE A 52 1.68 7.43 0.11
CA ILE A 52 2.08 7.07 -1.26
C ILE A 52 2.55 5.61 -1.37
N VAL A 53 3.00 5.02 -0.25
CA VAL A 53 3.47 3.63 -0.18
C VAL A 53 2.38 2.62 -0.60
N TYR A 54 1.10 2.96 -0.46
CA TYR A 54 0.02 2.10 -0.96
C TYR A 54 -0.06 2.08 -2.49
N CYS A 55 0.22 3.22 -3.13
CA CYS A 55 0.36 3.28 -4.59
C CYS A 55 1.60 2.52 -5.06
N GLU A 56 2.70 2.63 -4.33
CA GLU A 56 3.93 1.90 -4.60
C GLU A 56 3.70 0.38 -4.49
N ALA A 57 3.07 -0.10 -3.43
CA ALA A 57 2.71 -1.51 -3.29
C ALA A 57 1.82 -1.99 -4.45
N ALA A 58 0.81 -1.22 -4.81
CA ALA A 58 -0.09 -1.54 -5.92
C ALA A 58 0.64 -1.61 -7.26
N ALA A 59 1.63 -0.72 -7.51
CA ALA A 59 2.47 -0.73 -8.71
C ALA A 59 3.26 -2.04 -8.88
N TYR A 60 3.67 -2.66 -7.78
CA TYR A 60 4.35 -3.96 -7.78
C TYR A 60 3.40 -5.16 -7.64
N GLY A 61 2.09 -4.92 -7.49
CA GLY A 61 1.10 -5.97 -7.28
C GLY A 61 1.18 -6.59 -5.89
N ILE A 62 1.55 -5.81 -4.89
CA ILE A 62 1.74 -6.27 -3.52
C ILE A 62 0.48 -5.99 -2.72
N PRO A 63 -0.20 -7.03 -2.20
CA PRO A 63 -1.35 -6.86 -1.32
C PRO A 63 -1.00 -6.13 -0.03
N VAL A 64 -1.92 -5.29 0.43
CA VAL A 64 -1.71 -4.43 1.60
C VAL A 64 -2.55 -4.91 2.79
N PHE A 65 -1.91 -5.03 3.95
CA PHE A 65 -2.58 -5.24 5.24
C PHE A 65 -2.34 -4.01 6.11
N THR A 66 -3.39 -3.30 6.44
CA THR A 66 -3.30 -2.01 7.12
C THR A 66 -4.46 -1.79 8.08
N THR A 67 -4.47 -0.69 8.79
CA THR A 67 -5.59 -0.29 9.67
C THR A 67 -6.61 0.52 8.91
N ASP A 68 -7.87 0.44 9.28
CA ASP A 68 -8.95 1.27 8.72
C ASP A 68 -8.97 2.62 9.42
N THR A 69 -8.29 3.59 8.84
CA THR A 69 -8.22 4.97 9.39
C THR A 69 -7.95 5.98 8.27
N GLY A 70 -8.42 7.21 8.46
CA GLY A 70 -8.18 8.33 7.54
C GLY A 70 -8.60 8.04 6.09
N GLY A 71 -7.74 8.41 5.15
CA GLY A 71 -8.00 8.27 3.70
C GLY A 71 -7.64 6.90 3.11
N ILE A 72 -7.27 5.90 3.90
CA ILE A 72 -6.75 4.60 3.43
C ILE A 72 -7.75 3.84 2.56
N ALA A 73 -9.06 4.01 2.81
CA ALA A 73 -10.11 3.37 2.03
C ALA A 73 -10.07 3.70 0.52
N ASN A 74 -9.45 4.82 0.15
CA ASN A 74 -9.25 5.20 -1.25
C ASN A 74 -8.17 4.40 -1.97
N TYR A 75 -7.29 3.75 -1.22
CA TYR A 75 -6.10 3.02 -1.73
C TYR A 75 -6.20 1.51 -1.53
N VAL A 76 -6.78 1.08 -0.41
CA VAL A 76 -6.91 -0.32 -0.03
C VAL A 76 -8.37 -0.69 0.10
N VAL A 77 -8.83 -1.62 -0.74
CA VAL A 77 -10.21 -2.12 -0.76
C VAL A 77 -10.20 -3.56 -0.26
N ASN A 78 -10.96 -3.83 0.80
CA ASN A 78 -11.03 -5.15 1.44
C ASN A 78 -11.40 -6.25 0.44
N GLY A 79 -10.61 -7.32 0.39
CA GLY A 79 -10.81 -8.46 -0.51
C GLY A 79 -10.50 -8.19 -1.98
N VAL A 80 -10.05 -6.96 -2.33
CA VAL A 80 -9.65 -6.59 -3.69
C VAL A 80 -8.14 -6.54 -3.82
N ASN A 81 -7.49 -5.62 -3.14
CA ASN A 81 -6.03 -5.45 -3.17
C ASN A 81 -5.38 -5.52 -1.78
N GLY A 82 -6.11 -6.01 -0.79
CA GLY A 82 -5.64 -6.17 0.57
C GLY A 82 -6.76 -6.14 1.59
N TYR A 83 -6.40 -5.85 2.83
CA TYR A 83 -7.35 -5.80 3.94
C TYR A 83 -7.03 -4.65 4.90
N ARG A 84 -8.08 -3.95 5.32
CA ARG A 84 -8.05 -2.96 6.38
C ARG A 84 -8.70 -3.56 7.63
N LEU A 85 -7.96 -3.61 8.72
CA LEU A 85 -8.45 -4.08 10.01
C LEU A 85 -8.87 -2.88 10.88
N PRO A 86 -9.76 -3.08 11.86
CA PRO A 86 -10.14 -2.02 12.79
C PRO A 86 -8.92 -1.39 13.46
N LEU A 87 -9.01 -0.11 13.83
CA LEU A 87 -7.94 0.62 14.52
C LEU A 87 -7.56 -0.03 15.87
N THR A 88 -8.47 -0.80 16.46
CA THR A 88 -8.25 -1.60 17.67
C THR A 88 -7.55 -2.93 17.39
N GLY A 89 -7.31 -3.27 16.13
CA GLY A 89 -6.68 -4.53 15.74
C GLY A 89 -5.28 -4.67 16.29
N THR A 90 -4.99 -5.85 16.78
CA THR A 90 -3.68 -6.24 17.34
C THR A 90 -2.78 -6.90 16.29
N GLY A 91 -1.51 -7.09 16.59
CA GLY A 91 -0.61 -7.86 15.73
C GLY A 91 -1.09 -9.30 15.48
N ALA A 92 -1.79 -9.90 16.47
CA ALA A 92 -2.39 -11.22 16.31
C ALA A 92 -3.54 -11.21 15.28
N ASP A 93 -4.36 -10.15 15.25
CA ASP A 93 -5.45 -10.03 14.27
C ASP A 93 -4.89 -9.91 12.85
N PHE A 94 -3.84 -9.13 12.66
CA PHE A 94 -3.13 -9.06 11.36
C PHE A 94 -2.55 -10.41 10.96
N ALA A 95 -1.88 -11.12 11.88
CA ALA A 95 -1.31 -12.43 11.61
C ALA A 95 -2.39 -13.45 11.23
N ASN A 96 -3.53 -13.44 11.92
CA ASN A 96 -4.66 -14.33 11.63
C ASN A 96 -5.27 -14.03 10.26
N LYS A 97 -5.44 -12.73 9.90
CA LYS A 97 -5.96 -12.35 8.59
C LYS A 97 -5.01 -12.78 7.46
N ILE A 98 -3.69 -12.61 7.62
CA ILE A 98 -2.70 -13.06 6.64
C ILE A 98 -2.75 -14.59 6.50
N LYS A 99 -2.82 -15.35 7.60
CA LYS A 99 -2.96 -16.82 7.56
C LYS A 99 -4.23 -17.25 6.87
N GLU A 100 -5.35 -16.58 7.12
CA GLU A 100 -6.62 -16.84 6.44
C GLU A 100 -6.48 -16.69 4.92
N CYS A 101 -5.85 -15.61 4.45
CA CYS A 101 -5.59 -15.37 3.02
C CYS A 101 -4.67 -16.44 2.41
N ILE A 102 -3.66 -16.91 3.16
CA ILE A 102 -2.81 -18.02 2.73
C ILE A 102 -3.64 -19.31 2.56
N CYS A 103 -4.42 -19.66 3.58
CA CYS A 103 -5.26 -20.88 3.55
C CYS A 103 -6.31 -20.85 2.42
N LYS A 104 -6.84 -19.68 2.11
CA LYS A 104 -7.82 -19.49 1.03
C LYS A 104 -7.18 -19.26 -0.35
N GLN A 105 -5.86 -19.21 -0.44
CA GLN A 105 -5.11 -18.96 -1.67
C GLN A 105 -5.49 -17.62 -2.36
N GLU A 106 -5.79 -16.58 -1.57
CA GLU A 106 -6.29 -15.31 -2.09
C GLU A 106 -5.19 -14.42 -2.72
N PHE A 107 -3.91 -14.67 -2.43
CA PHE A 107 -2.80 -13.77 -2.78
C PHE A 107 -2.67 -13.48 -4.27
N SER A 108 -2.87 -14.47 -5.14
CA SER A 108 -2.80 -14.25 -6.60
C SER A 108 -3.84 -13.23 -7.06
N GLY A 109 -5.10 -13.42 -6.65
CA GLY A 109 -6.18 -12.50 -6.99
C GLY A 109 -5.98 -11.09 -6.40
N LEU A 110 -5.53 -11.00 -5.14
CA LEU A 110 -5.21 -9.71 -4.51
C LEU A 110 -4.08 -8.98 -5.27
N SER A 111 -3.04 -9.71 -5.71
CA SER A 111 -1.92 -9.16 -6.47
C SER A 111 -2.34 -8.65 -7.84
N GLU A 112 -3.09 -9.42 -8.59
CA GLU A 112 -3.62 -9.02 -9.91
C GLU A 112 -4.50 -7.77 -9.80
N ASN A 113 -5.41 -7.77 -8.82
CA ASN A 113 -6.29 -6.64 -8.55
C ASN A 113 -5.53 -5.39 -8.09
N ALA A 114 -4.46 -5.54 -7.29
CA ALA A 114 -3.60 -4.43 -6.90
C ALA A 114 -2.97 -3.77 -8.13
N ARG A 115 -2.40 -4.56 -9.07
CA ARG A 115 -1.85 -4.04 -10.33
C ARG A 115 -2.90 -3.37 -11.20
N ARG A 116 -4.09 -3.94 -11.28
CA ARG A 116 -5.20 -3.35 -12.02
C ARG A 116 -5.61 -2.01 -11.42
N LEU A 117 -5.80 -1.97 -10.10
CA LEU A 117 -6.16 -0.75 -9.39
C LEU A 117 -5.11 0.35 -9.54
N TYR A 118 -3.82 -0.01 -9.56
CA TYR A 118 -2.74 0.93 -9.85
C TYR A 118 -2.90 1.56 -11.24
N LYS A 119 -3.08 0.75 -12.27
CA LYS A 119 -3.21 1.24 -13.65
C LYS A 119 -4.43 2.12 -13.85
N GLU A 120 -5.56 1.71 -13.28
CA GLU A 120 -6.85 2.37 -13.49
C GLU A 120 -7.07 3.60 -12.60
N LYS A 121 -6.44 3.63 -11.41
CA LYS A 121 -6.80 4.62 -10.41
C LYS A 121 -5.63 5.27 -9.67
N LEU A 122 -4.59 4.52 -9.28
CA LEU A 122 -3.60 4.98 -8.32
C LEU A 122 -2.31 5.50 -8.96
N SER A 123 -2.11 5.29 -10.27
CA SER A 123 -0.95 5.83 -11.00
C SER A 123 -1.11 7.33 -11.28
N TRP A 124 0.01 8.03 -11.45
CA TRP A 124 -0.01 9.44 -11.82
C TRP A 124 -0.75 9.70 -13.15
N PRO A 125 -0.56 8.90 -14.23
CA PRO A 125 -1.36 9.06 -15.45
C PRO A 125 -2.86 8.94 -15.21
N ALA A 126 -3.32 7.92 -14.46
CA ALA A 126 -4.73 7.74 -14.16
C ALA A 126 -5.29 8.88 -13.30
N TRP A 127 -4.49 9.39 -12.36
CA TRP A 127 -4.87 10.54 -11.56
C TRP A 127 -5.00 11.81 -12.40
N SER A 128 -4.00 12.11 -13.24
CA SER A 128 -4.00 13.31 -14.08
C SER A 128 -5.16 13.33 -15.09
N SER A 129 -5.48 12.18 -15.71
CA SER A 129 -6.64 12.09 -16.61
C SER A 129 -7.95 12.42 -15.89
N ARG A 130 -8.18 11.83 -14.71
CA ARG A 130 -9.39 12.12 -13.94
C ARG A 130 -9.44 13.57 -13.44
N PHE A 131 -8.31 14.15 -13.12
CA PHE A 131 -8.24 15.55 -12.74
C PHE A 131 -8.59 16.47 -13.92
N ALA A 132 -8.07 16.18 -15.12
CA ALA A 132 -8.40 16.93 -16.34
C ALA A 132 -9.91 16.87 -16.64
N GLU A 133 -10.50 15.66 -16.64
CA GLU A 133 -11.95 15.49 -16.83
C GLU A 133 -12.80 16.28 -15.82
N MET A 134 -12.36 16.32 -14.55
CA MET A 134 -13.05 17.09 -13.51
C MET A 134 -12.99 18.59 -13.80
N VAL A 135 -11.82 19.10 -14.22
CA VAL A 135 -11.65 20.53 -14.56
C VAL A 135 -12.49 20.91 -15.77
N GLU A 136 -12.49 20.08 -16.83
CA GLU A 136 -13.31 20.30 -18.02
C GLU A 136 -14.80 20.36 -17.69
N THR A 137 -15.30 19.37 -16.93
CA THR A 137 -16.70 19.32 -16.49
C THR A 137 -17.09 20.54 -15.67
N TYR A 138 -16.17 21.04 -14.83
CA TYR A 138 -16.43 22.25 -14.03
C TYR A 138 -16.51 23.50 -14.91
N SER A 139 -15.58 23.66 -15.85
CA SER A 139 -15.54 24.80 -16.76
C SER A 139 -16.77 24.86 -17.69
N GLU A 140 -17.29 23.71 -18.14
CA GLU A 140 -18.51 23.65 -18.95
C GLU A 140 -19.75 24.11 -18.18
N ARG A 141 -19.84 23.82 -16.88
CA ARG A 141 -20.94 24.27 -16.03
C ARG A 141 -20.95 25.78 -15.82
N GLU A 142 -19.78 26.41 -15.66
CA GLU A 142 -19.68 27.87 -15.51
C GLU A 142 -20.07 28.61 -16.80
N ASN A 143 -19.80 28.04 -17.98
CA ASN A 143 -20.16 28.64 -19.27
C ASN A 143 -21.67 28.52 -19.61
N GLN A 144 -22.48 27.80 -18.82
CA GLN A 144 -23.92 27.63 -19.00
C GLN A 144 -24.77 28.56 -18.09
N ILE A 145 -24.13 29.40 -17.27
CA ILE A 145 -24.74 30.40 -16.40
C ILE A 145 -24.57 31.78 -17.03
#